data_b3346756be1ebe2f75f9a62e1ca2b4a4
#
_entry.id   b3346756be1ebe2f75f9a62e1ca2b4a4
#
_cell.length_a   1.000
_cell.length_b   1.000
_cell.length_c   1.000
_cell.angle_alpha   90.00
_cell.angle_beta   90.00
_cell.angle_gamma   90.00
#
_symmetry.space_group_name_H-M   'P 1'
#
loop_
_entity.id
_entity.type
_entity.pdbx_description
1 polymer ?
#
loop_
_entity_poly.entity_id
_entity_poly.type
_entity_poly.pdbx_seq_one_letter_code
_entity_poly.pdbx_strand_id
1 'polypeptide(L)'
;MVKEDANGNDFYEDNRDFLLPDKYSEPFFRFDSPLLTRTGKDQYAIRVSEGDSKLLALLVDPYNILLSGDASLTGELVGFVTSNGYRVKDYQCSLELGEKLAGCFRREGYDFDLQLGMDFMEAKEKAEEPSEPVGLASEDDVDEIYEMICNFIRDCGLNDVARKERIREKLDTYRVLRRDGRIVSIAKVHDWTDTESKITSVYTRDEYRNRGLARIVVGNALNEIIDSGKIAVLNVDRKNPISYHLYSSLGFRRIFSQGVFALKN
;
A
#
# COMPACT_ATOMS: atom_id res chain seq x y z
N MET A 1 5.33 20.84 -20.30
CA MET A 1 6.29 20.06 -21.15
C MET A 1 6.20 18.60 -20.78
N VAL A 2 6.02 17.71 -21.76
CA VAL A 2 6.02 16.25 -21.52
C VAL A 2 7.35 15.67 -21.97
N LYS A 3 7.93 14.79 -21.14
CA LYS A 3 9.17 14.04 -21.44
C LYS A 3 8.94 12.57 -21.13
N GLU A 4 9.36 11.69 -22.03
CA GLU A 4 9.53 10.26 -21.77
C GLU A 4 11.00 9.99 -21.41
N ASP A 5 11.24 9.29 -20.33
CA ASP A 5 12.57 8.86 -19.92
C ASP A 5 12.88 7.48 -20.55
N ALA A 6 14.15 7.20 -20.83
CA ALA A 6 14.56 6.01 -21.59
C ALA A 6 14.41 4.69 -20.82
N ASN A 7 14.48 4.75 -19.49
CA ASN A 7 14.33 3.63 -18.59
C ASN A 7 13.87 4.11 -17.20
N GLY A 8 13.48 3.18 -16.35
CA GLY A 8 12.94 3.51 -15.04
C GLY A 8 13.99 3.98 -14.02
N ASN A 9 15.24 3.49 -14.11
CA ASN A 9 16.28 3.93 -13.17
C ASN A 9 16.58 5.43 -13.33
N ASP A 10 16.83 5.88 -14.56
CA ASP A 10 17.08 7.30 -14.84
C ASP A 10 15.85 8.14 -14.46
N PHE A 11 14.64 7.63 -14.76
CA PHE A 11 13.40 8.28 -14.35
C PHE A 11 13.29 8.45 -12.84
N TYR A 12 13.60 7.41 -12.05
CA TYR A 12 13.53 7.49 -10.59
C TYR A 12 14.60 8.44 -10.03
N GLU A 13 15.85 8.29 -10.44
CA GLU A 13 16.95 9.14 -9.94
C GLU A 13 16.74 10.63 -10.30
N ASP A 14 16.30 10.94 -11.52
CA ASP A 14 15.97 12.31 -11.95
C ASP A 14 14.79 12.94 -11.17
N ASN A 15 13.95 12.12 -10.54
CA ASN A 15 12.75 12.60 -9.83
C ASN A 15 12.79 12.26 -8.33
N ARG A 16 13.88 11.73 -7.83
CA ARG A 16 14.01 11.26 -6.44
C ARG A 16 13.68 12.36 -5.42
N ASP A 17 14.25 13.55 -5.58
CA ASP A 17 14.02 14.67 -4.65
C ASP A 17 12.55 15.12 -4.65
N PHE A 18 11.85 14.97 -5.77
CA PHE A 18 10.42 15.23 -5.86
C PHE A 18 9.60 14.12 -5.20
N LEU A 19 10.00 12.86 -5.30
CA LEU A 19 9.30 11.70 -4.76
C LEU A 19 9.52 11.52 -3.25
N LEU A 20 10.73 11.78 -2.74
CA LEU A 20 11.08 11.55 -1.33
C LEU A 20 10.11 12.16 -0.31
N PRO A 21 9.57 13.39 -0.49
CA PRO A 21 8.55 13.93 0.40
C PRO A 21 7.23 13.15 0.39
N ASP A 22 6.91 12.47 -0.72
CA ASP A 22 5.73 11.59 -0.84
C ASP A 22 6.09 10.17 -0.39
N LYS A 23 6.32 9.99 0.91
CA LYS A 23 6.67 8.73 1.53
C LYS A 23 5.66 7.58 1.33
N TYR A 24 4.51 7.86 0.72
CA TYR A 24 3.46 6.86 0.44
C TYR A 24 3.52 6.35 -0.99
N SER A 25 3.85 7.21 -1.96
CA SER A 25 4.01 6.83 -3.37
C SER A 25 5.46 6.46 -3.69
N GLU A 26 6.45 7.14 -3.09
CA GLU A 26 7.88 6.93 -3.34
C GLU A 26 8.30 5.46 -3.28
N PRO A 27 7.92 4.66 -2.26
CA PRO A 27 8.36 3.26 -2.19
C PRO A 27 7.94 2.43 -3.40
N PHE A 28 6.75 2.68 -3.97
CA PHE A 28 6.32 1.98 -5.17
C PHE A 28 7.17 2.37 -6.37
N PHE A 29 7.43 3.66 -6.58
CA PHE A 29 8.33 4.11 -7.64
C PHE A 29 9.74 3.54 -7.50
N ARG A 30 10.29 3.53 -6.28
CA ARG A 30 11.61 2.97 -5.98
C ARG A 30 11.72 1.48 -6.27
N PHE A 31 10.67 0.72 -5.98
CA PHE A 31 10.66 -0.73 -6.21
C PHE A 31 10.38 -1.10 -7.66
N ASP A 32 9.49 -0.36 -8.35
CA ASP A 32 9.05 -0.73 -9.69
C ASP A 32 9.93 -0.14 -10.79
N SER A 33 10.51 1.06 -10.58
CA SER A 33 11.35 1.71 -11.60
C SER A 33 12.51 0.83 -12.11
N PRO A 34 13.27 0.11 -11.27
CA PRO A 34 14.36 -0.75 -11.76
C PRO A 34 13.92 -1.89 -12.69
N LEU A 35 12.63 -2.26 -12.65
CA LEU A 35 12.07 -3.29 -13.51
C LEU A 35 11.85 -2.79 -14.95
N LEU A 36 11.75 -1.48 -15.16
CA LEU A 36 11.61 -0.87 -16.46
C LEU A 36 12.98 -0.61 -17.09
N THR A 37 13.52 -1.61 -17.78
CA THR A 37 14.83 -1.52 -18.43
C THR A 37 14.81 -0.72 -19.74
N ARG A 38 13.65 -0.64 -20.40
CA ARG A 38 13.43 0.10 -21.64
C ARG A 38 11.98 0.53 -21.77
N THR A 39 11.75 1.78 -22.16
CA THR A 39 10.41 2.34 -22.43
C THR A 39 9.92 2.06 -23.85
N GLY A 40 8.60 2.15 -24.01
CA GLY A 40 7.86 2.01 -25.26
C GLY A 40 6.38 2.26 -25.01
N LYS A 41 5.51 1.92 -25.98
CA LYS A 41 4.08 2.22 -25.86
C LYS A 41 3.34 1.36 -24.81
N ASP A 42 3.85 0.16 -24.53
CA ASP A 42 3.25 -0.78 -23.58
C ASP A 42 3.80 -0.64 -22.14
N GLN A 43 4.97 -0.04 -21.99
CA GLN A 43 5.63 0.25 -20.72
C GLN A 43 6.36 1.59 -20.85
N TYR A 44 6.19 2.48 -19.90
CA TYR A 44 6.72 3.84 -20.02
C TYR A 44 7.01 4.51 -18.66
N ALA A 45 7.86 5.52 -18.73
CA ALA A 45 8.12 6.47 -17.68
C ALA A 45 7.96 7.88 -18.25
N ILE A 46 6.87 8.56 -17.88
CA ILE A 46 6.48 9.87 -18.42
C ILE A 46 6.49 10.90 -17.29
N ARG A 47 7.04 12.07 -17.60
CA ARG A 47 7.08 13.24 -16.75
C ARG A 47 6.39 14.40 -17.46
N VAL A 48 5.42 15.02 -16.77
CA VAL A 48 4.80 16.28 -17.19
C VAL A 48 5.26 17.37 -16.24
N SER A 49 5.69 18.52 -16.74
CA SER A 49 6.16 19.64 -15.93
C SER A 49 5.67 20.99 -16.50
N GLU A 50 5.22 21.88 -15.62
CA GLU A 50 4.84 23.25 -15.90
C GLU A 50 5.24 24.15 -14.72
N GLY A 51 6.22 25.05 -14.92
CA GLY A 51 6.82 25.78 -13.79
C GLY A 51 7.38 24.83 -12.74
N ASP A 52 6.94 24.98 -11.50
CA ASP A 52 7.32 24.13 -10.38
C ASP A 52 6.44 22.87 -10.25
N SER A 53 5.32 22.83 -10.99
CA SER A 53 4.41 21.68 -10.96
C SER A 53 4.96 20.51 -11.76
N LYS A 54 4.79 19.30 -11.20
CA LYS A 54 5.25 18.06 -11.82
C LYS A 54 4.23 16.94 -11.60
N LEU A 55 4.02 16.11 -12.62
CA LEU A 55 3.25 14.87 -12.55
C LEU A 55 4.04 13.75 -13.20
N LEU A 56 4.19 12.65 -12.48
CA LEU A 56 4.93 11.47 -12.88
C LEU A 56 3.97 10.31 -13.15
N ALA A 57 4.23 9.57 -14.23
CA ALA A 57 3.53 8.33 -14.56
C ALA A 57 4.53 7.24 -14.92
N LEU A 58 4.45 6.09 -14.27
CA LEU A 58 5.29 4.91 -14.48
C LEU A 58 4.41 3.70 -14.76
N LEU A 59 4.56 3.07 -15.91
CA LEU A 59 3.95 1.79 -16.23
C LEU A 59 5.01 0.72 -16.44
N VAL A 60 4.98 -0.29 -15.59
CA VAL A 60 5.80 -1.51 -15.66
C VAL A 60 4.86 -2.71 -15.66
N ASP A 61 4.82 -3.47 -16.74
CA ASP A 61 3.98 -4.67 -16.80
C ASP A 61 4.49 -5.78 -15.86
N PRO A 62 3.62 -6.49 -15.12
CA PRO A 62 2.16 -6.50 -15.19
C PRO A 62 1.43 -5.50 -14.28
N TYR A 63 2.14 -4.62 -13.60
CA TYR A 63 1.61 -3.74 -12.55
C TYR A 63 0.69 -2.63 -13.10
N ASN A 64 0.02 -1.92 -12.20
CA ASN A 64 -0.77 -0.74 -12.52
C ASN A 64 0.13 0.45 -12.89
N ILE A 65 -0.43 1.44 -13.59
CA ILE A 65 0.28 2.71 -13.77
C ILE A 65 0.39 3.37 -12.39
N LEU A 66 1.60 3.67 -11.95
CA LEU A 66 1.84 4.48 -10.76
C LEU A 66 1.87 5.96 -11.14
N LEU A 67 1.17 6.80 -10.36
CA LEU A 67 1.18 8.23 -10.57
C LEU A 67 1.41 8.97 -9.24
N SER A 68 2.21 10.05 -9.31
CA SER A 68 2.41 10.97 -8.19
C SER A 68 2.65 12.38 -8.71
N GLY A 69 2.08 13.38 -8.06
CA GLY A 69 2.31 14.78 -8.36
C GLY A 69 1.07 15.63 -8.48
N ASP A 70 1.19 16.74 -9.23
CA ASP A 70 0.19 17.78 -9.34
C ASP A 70 -0.96 17.37 -10.27
N ALA A 71 -2.15 17.32 -9.71
CA ALA A 71 -3.36 16.94 -10.40
C ALA A 71 -3.82 17.99 -11.46
N SER A 72 -3.26 19.20 -11.49
CA SER A 72 -3.52 20.19 -12.54
C SER A 72 -3.00 19.75 -13.89
N LEU A 73 -1.96 18.89 -13.90
CA LEU A 73 -1.28 18.40 -15.13
C LEU A 73 -1.92 17.13 -15.72
N THR A 74 -3.02 16.64 -15.15
CA THR A 74 -3.69 15.41 -15.61
C THR A 74 -4.18 15.49 -17.07
N GLY A 75 -4.67 16.66 -17.50
CA GLY A 75 -5.13 16.87 -18.88
C GLY A 75 -4.00 16.74 -19.89
N GLU A 76 -2.83 17.30 -19.59
CA GLU A 76 -1.63 17.22 -20.46
C GLU A 76 -1.10 15.79 -20.52
N LEU A 77 -1.04 15.09 -19.39
CA LEU A 77 -0.63 13.67 -19.35
C LEU A 77 -1.57 12.79 -20.18
N VAL A 78 -2.87 12.88 -19.93
CA VAL A 78 -3.87 12.05 -20.61
C VAL A 78 -3.87 12.33 -22.10
N GLY A 79 -3.88 13.60 -22.53
CA GLY A 79 -3.80 13.97 -23.94
C GLY A 79 -2.53 13.42 -24.62
N PHE A 80 -1.38 13.47 -23.92
CA PHE A 80 -0.13 12.91 -24.47
C PHE A 80 -0.21 11.38 -24.61
N VAL A 81 -0.67 10.67 -23.58
CA VAL A 81 -0.78 9.21 -23.55
C VAL A 81 -1.71 8.73 -24.68
N THR A 82 -2.92 9.30 -24.78
CA THR A 82 -3.93 8.86 -25.77
C THR A 82 -3.56 9.23 -27.19
N SER A 83 -3.13 10.48 -27.45
CA SER A 83 -2.77 10.93 -28.81
C SER A 83 -1.55 10.23 -29.38
N ASN A 84 -0.65 9.71 -28.55
CA ASN A 84 0.55 9.01 -28.98
C ASN A 84 0.43 7.47 -28.91
N GLY A 85 -0.77 6.95 -28.61
CA GLY A 85 -1.03 5.52 -28.60
C GLY A 85 -0.29 4.73 -27.51
N TYR A 86 -0.05 5.35 -26.34
CA TYR A 86 0.45 4.63 -25.17
C TYR A 86 -0.64 3.76 -24.57
N ARG A 87 -0.23 2.65 -23.97
CA ARG A 87 -1.16 1.72 -23.30
C ARG A 87 -1.84 2.41 -22.12
N VAL A 88 -3.16 2.41 -22.14
CA VAL A 88 -4.02 2.82 -21.02
C VAL A 88 -4.38 1.56 -20.22
N LYS A 89 -4.19 1.62 -18.91
CA LYS A 89 -4.36 0.49 -18.00
C LYS A 89 -4.84 1.01 -16.63
N ASP A 90 -5.21 0.11 -15.73
CA ASP A 90 -5.49 0.42 -14.33
C ASP A 90 -4.36 1.25 -13.73
N TYR A 91 -4.72 2.21 -12.87
CA TYR A 91 -3.74 3.09 -12.26
C TYR A 91 -3.93 3.22 -10.74
N GLN A 92 -2.83 3.56 -10.06
CA GLN A 92 -2.76 3.76 -8.62
C GLN A 92 -2.12 5.11 -8.29
N CYS A 93 -2.81 5.90 -7.47
CA CYS A 93 -2.35 7.22 -7.02
C CYS A 93 -3.18 7.72 -5.83
N SER A 94 -2.95 8.97 -5.39
CA SER A 94 -3.85 9.62 -4.45
C SER A 94 -5.27 9.69 -5.00
N LEU A 95 -6.27 9.65 -4.11
CA LEU A 95 -7.68 9.68 -4.56
C LEU A 95 -8.00 10.95 -5.35
N GLU A 96 -7.51 12.10 -4.91
CA GLU A 96 -7.75 13.37 -5.59
C GLU A 96 -7.20 13.35 -7.04
N LEU A 97 -5.94 12.91 -7.20
CA LEU A 97 -5.30 12.76 -8.52
C LEU A 97 -6.08 11.77 -9.39
N GLY A 98 -6.48 10.64 -8.79
CA GLY A 98 -7.18 9.57 -9.49
C GLY A 98 -8.56 9.98 -10.01
N GLU A 99 -9.33 10.73 -9.23
CA GLU A 99 -10.63 11.25 -9.66
C GLU A 99 -10.50 12.26 -10.81
N LYS A 100 -9.49 13.13 -10.76
CA LYS A 100 -9.20 14.07 -11.87
C LYS A 100 -8.76 13.33 -13.14
N LEU A 101 -7.87 12.33 -13.01
CA LEU A 101 -7.47 11.48 -14.13
C LEU A 101 -8.65 10.75 -14.76
N ALA A 102 -9.52 10.13 -13.97
CA ALA A 102 -10.72 9.46 -14.46
C ALA A 102 -11.60 10.42 -15.28
N GLY A 103 -11.74 11.67 -14.79
CA GLY A 103 -12.45 12.72 -15.53
C GLY A 103 -11.80 13.12 -16.85
N CYS A 104 -10.47 13.15 -16.93
CA CYS A 104 -9.72 13.41 -18.15
C CYS A 104 -9.83 12.24 -19.14
N PHE A 105 -9.59 11.02 -18.67
CA PHE A 105 -9.69 9.80 -19.49
C PHE A 105 -11.09 9.58 -20.06
N ARG A 106 -12.15 9.92 -19.30
CA ARG A 106 -13.54 9.81 -19.80
C ARG A 106 -13.78 10.68 -21.04
N ARG A 107 -13.14 11.86 -21.15
CA ARG A 107 -13.23 12.72 -22.33
C ARG A 107 -12.55 12.11 -23.55
N GLU A 108 -11.58 11.21 -23.33
CA GLU A 108 -10.87 10.46 -24.36
C GLU A 108 -11.50 9.07 -24.64
N GLY A 109 -12.67 8.78 -24.05
CA GLY A 109 -13.41 7.53 -24.30
C GLY A 109 -13.02 6.35 -23.37
N TYR A 110 -12.24 6.58 -22.32
CA TYR A 110 -11.89 5.57 -21.34
C TYR A 110 -12.68 5.81 -20.04
N ASP A 111 -13.32 4.79 -19.50
CA ASP A 111 -14.05 4.88 -18.23
C ASP A 111 -13.35 4.08 -17.13
N PHE A 112 -13.20 4.69 -15.96
CA PHE A 112 -12.53 4.11 -14.81
C PHE A 112 -13.43 4.14 -13.58
N ASP A 113 -13.41 3.05 -12.79
CA ASP A 113 -14.03 2.96 -11.47
C ASP A 113 -12.99 2.82 -10.37
N LEU A 114 -13.24 3.44 -9.22
CA LEU A 114 -12.47 3.20 -8.01
C LEU A 114 -12.73 1.77 -7.52
N GLN A 115 -11.80 0.87 -7.80
CA GLN A 115 -11.84 -0.54 -7.39
C GLN A 115 -11.50 -0.70 -5.91
N LEU A 116 -10.40 -0.10 -5.49
CA LEU A 116 -9.89 -0.18 -4.12
C LEU A 116 -9.50 1.23 -3.63
N GLY A 117 -10.05 1.62 -2.49
CA GLY A 117 -9.67 2.84 -1.78
C GLY A 117 -9.03 2.47 -0.45
N MET A 118 -7.80 2.91 -0.21
CA MET A 118 -7.04 2.65 1.01
C MET A 118 -6.72 3.95 1.72
N ASP A 119 -6.94 4.00 3.02
CA ASP A 119 -6.42 5.06 3.88
C ASP A 119 -5.12 4.60 4.54
N PHE A 120 -4.07 5.42 4.42
CA PHE A 120 -2.88 5.32 5.24
C PHE A 120 -3.14 6.01 6.57
N MET A 121 -2.81 5.31 7.65
CA MET A 121 -2.96 5.84 9.00
C MET A 121 -1.63 5.74 9.74
N GLU A 122 -1.35 6.72 10.62
CA GLU A 122 -0.19 6.72 11.50
C GLU A 122 -0.60 6.83 12.97
N ALA A 123 0.22 6.28 13.87
CA ALA A 123 0.17 6.51 15.30
C ALA A 123 1.57 6.80 15.81
N LYS A 124 1.68 7.83 16.69
CA LYS A 124 2.93 8.33 17.28
C LYS A 124 3.02 8.12 18.78
N GLU A 125 1.96 7.62 19.37
CA GLU A 125 1.83 7.39 20.81
C GLU A 125 1.43 5.95 21.05
N LYS A 126 1.81 5.42 22.22
CA LYS A 126 1.42 4.08 22.63
C LYS A 126 -0.09 3.98 22.86
N ALA A 127 -0.63 2.80 22.57
CA ALA A 127 -1.93 2.41 23.08
C ALA A 127 -1.83 1.97 24.56
N GLU A 128 -2.99 1.77 25.18
CA GLU A 128 -3.06 1.07 26.47
C GLU A 128 -2.33 -0.29 26.39
N GLU A 129 -1.69 -0.68 27.50
CA GLU A 129 -1.01 -1.97 27.55
C GLU A 129 -1.96 -3.11 27.21
N PRO A 130 -1.51 -4.09 26.41
CA PRO A 130 -2.33 -5.24 26.04
C PRO A 130 -2.81 -5.99 27.28
N SER A 131 -4.08 -6.36 27.30
CA SER A 131 -4.69 -7.11 28.41
C SER A 131 -4.17 -8.56 28.52
N GLU A 132 -3.44 -9.04 27.53
CA GLU A 132 -2.95 -10.39 27.41
C GLU A 132 -1.60 -10.42 26.71
N PRO A 133 -0.74 -11.44 27.00
CA PRO A 133 0.57 -11.55 26.39
C PRO A 133 0.45 -11.87 24.89
N VAL A 134 1.20 -11.11 24.09
CA VAL A 134 1.43 -11.32 22.66
C VAL A 134 2.87 -11.79 22.50
N GLY A 135 3.09 -12.87 21.77
CA GLY A 135 4.42 -13.41 21.52
C GLY A 135 4.88 -13.23 20.08
N LEU A 136 6.15 -13.51 19.85
CA LEU A 136 6.69 -13.68 18.50
C LEU A 136 6.33 -15.08 17.96
N ALA A 137 6.25 -15.20 16.65
CA ALA A 137 6.11 -16.50 16.00
C ALA A 137 7.42 -17.30 16.06
N SER A 138 7.26 -18.63 16.07
CA SER A 138 8.34 -19.62 16.05
C SER A 138 8.22 -20.52 14.82
N GLU A 139 9.20 -21.41 14.61
CA GLU A 139 9.19 -22.36 13.50
C GLU A 139 7.96 -23.29 13.54
N ASP A 140 7.49 -23.65 14.73
CA ASP A 140 6.31 -24.50 14.90
C ASP A 140 4.99 -23.83 14.47
N ASP A 141 5.00 -22.50 14.30
CA ASP A 141 3.82 -21.70 13.95
C ASP A 141 3.62 -21.53 12.44
N VAL A 142 4.59 -21.93 11.62
CA VAL A 142 4.58 -21.68 10.16
C VAL A 142 3.30 -22.16 9.49
N ASP A 143 2.81 -23.33 9.86
CA ASP A 143 1.63 -23.94 9.23
C ASP A 143 0.34 -23.19 9.62
N GLU A 144 0.21 -22.80 10.88
CA GLU A 144 -0.92 -22.00 11.36
C GLU A 144 -0.94 -20.60 10.76
N ILE A 145 0.23 -19.94 10.72
CA ILE A 145 0.36 -18.60 10.11
C ILE A 145 0.05 -18.68 8.61
N TYR A 146 0.54 -19.72 7.91
CA TYR A 146 0.24 -19.90 6.49
C TYR A 146 -1.27 -20.01 6.24
N GLU A 147 -1.98 -20.83 7.02
CA GLU A 147 -3.43 -20.94 6.94
C GLU A 147 -4.12 -19.58 7.15
N MET A 148 -3.69 -18.84 8.19
CA MET A 148 -4.26 -17.52 8.51
C MET A 148 -3.97 -16.49 7.42
N ILE A 149 -2.80 -16.51 6.80
CA ILE A 149 -2.46 -15.62 5.67
C ILE A 149 -3.27 -15.97 4.42
N CYS A 150 -3.47 -17.27 4.12
CA CYS A 150 -4.37 -17.68 3.03
C CYS A 150 -5.79 -17.14 3.23
N ASN A 151 -6.30 -17.26 4.45
CA ASN A 151 -7.62 -16.74 4.80
C ASN A 151 -7.68 -15.20 4.71
N PHE A 152 -6.65 -14.50 5.20
CA PHE A 152 -6.52 -13.05 5.08
C PHE A 152 -6.56 -12.58 3.62
N ILE A 153 -5.77 -13.21 2.74
CA ILE A 153 -5.72 -12.91 1.30
C ILE A 153 -7.10 -13.08 0.67
N ARG A 154 -7.77 -14.21 0.96
CA ARG A 154 -9.13 -14.49 0.48
C ARG A 154 -10.14 -13.44 0.96
N ASP A 155 -10.16 -13.15 2.27
CA ASP A 155 -11.14 -12.27 2.89
C ASP A 155 -10.95 -10.80 2.45
N CYS A 156 -9.71 -10.41 2.14
CA CYS A 156 -9.40 -9.09 1.59
C CYS A 156 -9.53 -9.01 0.06
N GLY A 157 -9.82 -10.12 -0.63
CA GLY A 157 -9.89 -10.16 -2.09
C GLY A 157 -8.57 -9.78 -2.78
N LEU A 158 -7.43 -10.09 -2.14
CA LEU A 158 -6.11 -9.75 -2.67
C LEU A 158 -5.70 -10.76 -3.75
N ASN A 159 -5.08 -10.24 -4.82
CA ASN A 159 -4.45 -11.08 -5.84
C ASN A 159 -3.00 -11.41 -5.45
N ASP A 160 -2.84 -12.15 -4.35
CA ASP A 160 -1.54 -12.59 -3.82
C ASP A 160 -1.58 -14.08 -3.45
N VAL A 161 -0.41 -14.69 -3.28
CA VAL A 161 -0.26 -16.10 -2.93
C VAL A 161 0.65 -16.24 -1.71
N ALA A 162 0.10 -16.81 -0.64
CA ALA A 162 0.88 -17.16 0.54
C ALA A 162 1.93 -18.24 0.20
N ARG A 163 3.12 -18.12 0.80
CA ARG A 163 4.21 -19.09 0.66
C ARG A 163 4.83 -19.35 2.02
N LYS A 164 4.91 -20.63 2.42
CA LYS A 164 5.48 -21.02 3.72
C LYS A 164 6.94 -20.60 3.87
N GLU A 165 7.72 -20.66 2.79
CA GLU A 165 9.13 -20.27 2.77
C GLU A 165 9.28 -18.77 3.14
N ARG A 166 8.46 -17.90 2.56
CA ARG A 166 8.45 -16.45 2.90
C ARG A 166 8.01 -16.18 4.34
N ILE A 167 7.09 -16.99 4.87
CA ILE A 167 6.67 -16.87 6.28
C ILE A 167 7.83 -17.28 7.19
N ARG A 168 8.49 -18.41 6.90
CA ARG A 168 9.63 -18.93 7.66
C ARG A 168 10.79 -17.94 7.72
N GLU A 169 11.12 -17.31 6.58
CA GLU A 169 12.17 -16.27 6.49
C GLU A 169 11.87 -15.01 7.29
N LYS A 170 10.62 -14.80 7.72
CA LYS A 170 10.12 -13.57 8.35
C LYS A 170 9.34 -13.82 9.64
N LEU A 171 9.62 -14.93 10.35
CA LEU A 171 8.91 -15.29 11.58
C LEU A 171 9.02 -14.22 12.66
N ASP A 172 10.16 -13.56 12.76
CA ASP A 172 10.43 -12.46 13.69
C ASP A 172 9.54 -11.23 13.46
N THR A 173 8.91 -11.14 12.29
CA THR A 173 7.98 -10.05 11.98
C THR A 173 6.54 -10.32 12.44
N TYR A 174 6.18 -11.55 12.80
CA TYR A 174 4.82 -11.89 13.20
C TYR A 174 4.63 -11.80 14.71
N ARG A 175 3.62 -11.05 15.12
CA ARG A 175 3.07 -10.99 16.50
C ARG A 175 1.87 -11.90 16.54
N VAL A 176 1.85 -12.80 17.52
CA VAL A 176 0.84 -13.85 17.62
C VAL A 176 0.19 -13.86 19.01
N LEU A 177 -1.13 -13.90 19.03
CA LEU A 177 -1.94 -14.08 20.23
C LEU A 177 -2.47 -15.51 20.22
N ARG A 178 -2.26 -16.22 21.35
CA ARG A 178 -2.66 -17.63 21.48
C ARG A 178 -3.78 -17.81 22.50
N ARG A 179 -4.60 -18.82 22.24
CA ARG A 179 -5.60 -19.37 23.16
C ARG A 179 -5.49 -20.89 23.12
N ASP A 180 -5.37 -21.51 24.28
CA ASP A 180 -5.27 -22.97 24.42
C ASP A 180 -4.21 -23.59 23.48
N GLY A 181 -3.05 -22.92 23.37
CA GLY A 181 -1.94 -23.34 22.54
C GLY A 181 -2.09 -23.03 21.03
N ARG A 182 -3.26 -22.54 20.55
CA ARG A 182 -3.54 -22.22 19.14
C ARG A 182 -3.40 -20.72 18.89
N ILE A 183 -2.87 -20.35 17.73
CA ILE A 183 -2.84 -18.95 17.28
C ILE A 183 -4.25 -18.52 16.86
N VAL A 184 -4.78 -17.47 17.51
CA VAL A 184 -6.13 -16.96 17.25
C VAL A 184 -6.14 -15.60 16.56
N SER A 185 -5.05 -14.80 16.71
CA SER A 185 -4.90 -13.51 16.02
C SER A 185 -3.44 -13.23 15.73
N ILE A 186 -3.17 -12.62 14.58
CA ILE A 186 -1.83 -12.24 14.14
C ILE A 186 -1.79 -10.79 13.66
N ALA A 187 -0.60 -10.19 13.74
CA ALA A 187 -0.22 -8.98 13.03
C ALA A 187 1.23 -9.14 12.57
N LYS A 188 1.55 -8.63 11.37
CA LYS A 188 2.92 -8.59 10.87
C LYS A 188 3.46 -7.19 10.97
N VAL A 189 4.70 -7.03 11.47
CA VAL A 189 5.41 -5.76 11.59
C VAL A 189 6.68 -5.82 10.74
N HIS A 190 6.92 -4.80 9.94
CA HIS A 190 8.17 -4.67 9.18
C HIS A 190 8.53 -3.20 9.01
N ASP A 191 9.80 -2.91 8.81
CA ASP A 191 10.25 -1.57 8.52
C ASP A 191 9.72 -1.09 7.16
N TRP A 192 9.17 0.12 7.15
CA TRP A 192 8.63 0.77 5.96
C TRP A 192 9.60 1.82 5.42
N THR A 193 10.08 2.68 6.33
CA THR A 193 11.15 3.64 6.09
C THR A 193 12.13 3.60 7.27
N ASP A 194 13.14 4.44 7.27
CA ASP A 194 14.09 4.53 8.39
C ASP A 194 13.40 4.96 9.70
N THR A 195 12.32 5.73 9.61
CA THR A 195 11.59 6.31 10.75
C THR A 195 10.22 5.69 10.99
N GLU A 196 9.78 4.75 10.16
CA GLU A 196 8.44 4.17 10.24
C GLU A 196 8.48 2.65 10.14
N SER A 197 7.66 1.98 10.95
CA SER A 197 7.38 0.54 10.81
C SER A 197 5.91 0.32 10.51
N LYS A 198 5.63 -0.62 9.63
CA LYS A 198 4.29 -0.88 9.09
C LYS A 198 3.68 -2.13 9.70
N ILE A 199 2.45 -2.00 10.17
CA ILE A 199 1.61 -3.12 10.59
C ILE A 199 0.79 -3.59 9.41
N THR A 200 0.89 -4.88 9.08
CA THR A 200 0.17 -5.51 7.95
C THR A 200 -0.36 -6.88 8.37
N SER A 201 -1.12 -7.52 7.48
CA SER A 201 -1.60 -8.90 7.64
C SER A 201 -2.27 -9.14 9.00
N VAL A 202 -3.05 -8.16 9.46
CA VAL A 202 -3.84 -8.30 10.70
C VAL A 202 -5.00 -9.25 10.42
N TYR A 203 -5.01 -10.40 11.10
CA TYR A 203 -6.06 -11.40 10.92
C TYR A 203 -6.41 -12.05 12.25
N THR A 204 -7.70 -12.21 12.48
CA THR A 204 -8.25 -13.00 13.60
C THR A 204 -9.12 -14.11 13.02
N ARG A 205 -8.92 -15.35 13.49
CA ARG A 205 -9.73 -16.50 13.06
C ARG A 205 -11.22 -16.21 13.24
N ASP A 206 -12.04 -16.65 12.31
CA ASP A 206 -13.46 -16.31 12.23
C ASP A 206 -14.22 -16.61 13.53
N GLU A 207 -13.98 -17.79 14.11
CA GLU A 207 -14.60 -18.25 15.36
C GLU A 207 -14.17 -17.45 16.61
N TYR A 208 -13.12 -16.61 16.48
CA TYR A 208 -12.60 -15.76 17.54
C TYR A 208 -12.84 -14.26 17.31
N ARG A 209 -13.51 -13.87 16.22
CA ARG A 209 -13.83 -12.46 15.92
C ARG A 209 -14.80 -11.85 16.92
N ASN A 210 -14.89 -10.53 16.93
CA ASN A 210 -15.74 -9.73 17.82
C ASN A 210 -15.47 -9.90 19.34
N ARG A 211 -14.23 -10.31 19.70
CA ARG A 211 -13.78 -10.48 21.10
C ARG A 211 -12.61 -9.54 21.45
N GLY A 212 -12.35 -8.52 20.62
CA GLY A 212 -11.25 -7.57 20.88
C GLY A 212 -9.83 -8.09 20.58
N LEU A 213 -9.65 -9.32 20.07
CA LEU A 213 -8.32 -9.93 19.94
C LEU A 213 -7.42 -9.21 18.93
N ALA A 214 -7.97 -8.67 17.84
CA ALA A 214 -7.21 -7.83 16.91
C ALA A 214 -6.69 -6.56 17.61
N ARG A 215 -7.46 -5.95 18.53
CA ARG A 215 -7.03 -4.79 19.31
C ARG A 215 -5.81 -5.14 20.19
N ILE A 216 -5.78 -6.31 20.79
CA ILE A 216 -4.68 -6.77 21.62
C ILE A 216 -3.40 -6.92 20.80
N VAL A 217 -3.46 -7.64 19.67
CA VAL A 217 -2.25 -7.91 18.87
C VAL A 217 -1.73 -6.65 18.15
N VAL A 218 -2.64 -5.77 17.68
CA VAL A 218 -2.25 -4.50 17.03
C VAL A 218 -1.74 -3.51 18.08
N GLY A 219 -2.36 -3.43 19.26
CA GLY A 219 -1.91 -2.56 20.36
C GLY A 219 -0.50 -2.95 20.83
N ASN A 220 -0.20 -4.25 20.96
CA ASN A 220 1.14 -4.72 21.25
C ASN A 220 2.14 -4.31 20.15
N ALA A 221 1.81 -4.59 18.88
CA ALA A 221 2.66 -4.20 17.74
C ALA A 221 2.91 -2.70 17.69
N LEU A 222 1.89 -1.87 17.94
CA LEU A 222 2.01 -0.42 18.03
C LEU A 222 2.99 -0.03 19.15
N ASN A 223 2.82 -0.56 20.36
CA ASN A 223 3.66 -0.23 21.51
C ASN A 223 5.13 -0.58 21.27
N GLU A 224 5.41 -1.74 20.68
CA GLU A 224 6.76 -2.16 20.31
C GLU A 224 7.40 -1.21 19.27
N ILE A 225 6.63 -0.78 18.26
CA ILE A 225 7.12 0.18 17.26
C ILE A 225 7.47 1.52 17.91
N ILE A 226 6.58 2.05 18.77
CA ILE A 226 6.83 3.31 19.48
C ILE A 226 8.04 3.19 20.42
N ASP A 227 8.21 2.06 21.13
CA ASP A 227 9.36 1.80 21.99
C ASP A 227 10.69 1.74 21.21
N SER A 228 10.65 1.34 19.95
CA SER A 228 11.82 1.37 19.05
C SER A 228 12.15 2.79 18.52
N GLY A 229 11.39 3.80 18.90
CA GLY A 229 11.56 5.19 18.45
C GLY A 229 11.00 5.48 17.05
N LYS A 230 10.18 4.57 16.49
CA LYS A 230 9.58 4.72 15.17
C LYS A 230 8.09 5.08 15.25
N ILE A 231 7.56 5.58 14.14
CA ILE A 231 6.14 5.84 13.93
C ILE A 231 5.49 4.56 13.41
N ALA A 232 4.36 4.17 13.99
CA ALA A 232 3.58 3.06 13.48
C ALA A 232 2.68 3.52 12.34
N VAL A 233 2.73 2.81 11.21
CA VAL A 233 1.86 3.08 10.04
C VAL A 233 1.11 1.80 9.62
N LEU A 234 -0.04 1.98 9.00
CA LEU A 234 -0.82 0.89 8.40
C LEU A 234 -1.71 1.40 7.28
N ASN A 235 -2.24 0.47 6.50
CA ASN A 235 -3.26 0.74 5.51
C ASN A 235 -4.57 0.07 5.91
N VAL A 236 -5.69 0.75 5.64
CA VAL A 236 -7.03 0.20 5.85
C VAL A 236 -7.90 0.43 4.62
N ASP A 237 -8.63 -0.61 4.20
CA ASP A 237 -9.64 -0.45 3.16
C ASP A 237 -10.76 0.45 3.68
N ARG A 238 -11.08 1.51 2.94
CA ARG A 238 -12.16 2.46 3.26
C ARG A 238 -13.54 1.82 3.34
N LYS A 239 -13.71 0.67 2.68
CA LYS A 239 -14.94 -0.13 2.74
C LYS A 239 -15.00 -1.04 3.97
N ASN A 240 -13.95 -1.06 4.84
CA ASN A 240 -13.92 -1.85 6.06
C ASN A 240 -14.06 -0.97 7.32
N PRO A 241 -15.28 -0.59 7.72
CA PRO A 241 -15.51 0.29 8.87
C PRO A 241 -15.08 -0.36 10.20
N ILE A 242 -15.08 -1.69 10.30
CA ILE A 242 -14.67 -2.41 11.52
C ILE A 242 -13.18 -2.21 11.77
N SER A 243 -12.33 -2.45 10.77
CA SER A 243 -10.89 -2.22 10.88
C SER A 243 -10.57 -0.74 11.05
N TYR A 244 -11.27 0.15 10.36
CA TYR A 244 -11.10 1.59 10.51
C TYR A 244 -11.38 2.04 11.96
N HIS A 245 -12.49 1.58 12.55
CA HIS A 245 -12.84 1.87 13.94
C HIS A 245 -11.80 1.30 14.92
N LEU A 246 -11.34 0.06 14.70
CA LEU A 246 -10.29 -0.56 15.49
C LEU A 246 -9.03 0.32 15.53
N TYR A 247 -8.49 0.69 14.37
CA TYR A 247 -7.25 1.46 14.30
C TYR A 247 -7.43 2.87 14.86
N SER A 248 -8.53 3.55 14.57
CA SER A 248 -8.84 4.86 15.16
C SER A 248 -8.92 4.79 16.69
N SER A 249 -9.48 3.71 17.25
CA SER A 249 -9.57 3.50 18.71
C SER A 249 -8.23 3.21 19.39
N LEU A 250 -7.20 2.83 18.61
CA LEU A 250 -5.80 2.66 19.06
C LEU A 250 -4.96 3.93 18.85
N GLY A 251 -5.57 5.04 18.41
CA GLY A 251 -4.87 6.30 18.22
C GLY A 251 -4.34 6.54 16.81
N PHE A 252 -4.55 5.61 15.87
CA PHE A 252 -4.19 5.85 14.46
C PHE A 252 -5.05 6.95 13.85
N ARG A 253 -4.41 7.84 13.11
CA ARG A 253 -5.05 8.94 12.38
C ARG A 253 -4.74 8.83 10.90
N ARG A 254 -5.74 9.08 10.05
CA ARG A 254 -5.56 9.12 8.60
C ARG A 254 -4.65 10.29 8.20
N ILE A 255 -3.68 10.00 7.35
CA ILE A 255 -2.72 10.98 6.83
C ILE A 255 -2.75 11.09 5.32
N PHE A 256 -3.17 10.03 4.62
CA PHE A 256 -3.19 9.99 3.16
C PHE A 256 -4.25 8.99 2.69
N SER A 257 -4.80 9.22 1.51
CA SER A 257 -5.72 8.27 0.86
C SER A 257 -5.27 8.01 -0.56
N GLN A 258 -5.18 6.75 -0.93
CA GLN A 258 -4.87 6.31 -2.29
C GLN A 258 -5.99 5.45 -2.87
N GLY A 259 -6.03 5.34 -4.18
CA GLY A 259 -6.95 4.48 -4.90
C GLY A 259 -6.29 3.70 -6.01
N VAL A 260 -6.84 2.52 -6.27
CA VAL A 260 -6.65 1.78 -7.51
C VAL A 260 -7.91 2.01 -8.34
N PHE A 261 -7.72 2.54 -9.52
CA PHE A 261 -8.77 2.82 -10.49
C PHE A 261 -8.67 1.82 -11.64
N ALA A 262 -9.70 1.02 -11.81
CA ALA A 262 -9.74 -0.02 -12.83
C ALA A 262 -10.44 0.48 -14.10
N LEU A 263 -9.82 0.19 -15.24
CA LEU A 263 -10.39 0.45 -16.56
C LEU A 263 -11.59 -0.49 -16.78
N LYS A 264 -12.75 0.09 -17.14
CA LYS A 264 -13.92 -0.71 -17.52
C LYS A 264 -13.72 -1.30 -18.92
N ASN A 265 -14.08 -2.57 -19.05
CA ASN A 265 -14.10 -3.28 -20.33
C ASN A 265 -15.31 -2.86 -21.18
#